data_ebdd57837f65026ed25111ab6c4bacaf
#
_entry.id   ebdd57837f65026ed25111ab6c4bacaf
#
_cell.length_a   1.000
_cell.length_b   1.000
_cell.length_c   1.000
_cell.angle_alpha   90.00
_cell.angle_beta   90.00
_cell.angle_gamma   90.00
#
_symmetry.space_group_name_H-M   'P 1'
#
loop_
_entity.id
_entity.type
_entity.pdbx_description
1 polymer ?
#
loop_
_entity_poly.entity_id
_entity_poly.type
_entity_poly.pdbx_seq_one_letter_code
_entity_poly.pdbx_strand_id
1 'polypeptide(L)'
;MINSFLMSALAHLVQAIIGSGVFAEIERLVQIELGTDKSGAEKQAAVKASLQAAEGDMGTAIKGTAGWALNLGIETAVAAANTKLGVPAKAA
;
A
#
# COMPACT_ATOMS: atom_id res chain seq x y z
N MET A 1 -0.21 -15.88 -11.56
CA MET A 1 0.04 -14.48 -11.89
C MET A 1 -1.25 -13.68 -11.81
N ILE A 2 -1.21 -12.53 -11.14
CA ILE A 2 -2.37 -11.68 -11.03
C ILE A 2 -2.40 -10.76 -12.24
N ASN A 3 -3.49 -10.79 -12.99
CA ASN A 3 -3.62 -9.89 -14.14
C ASN A 3 -4.18 -8.55 -13.66
N SER A 4 -4.20 -7.56 -14.56
CA SER A 4 -4.61 -6.21 -14.18
C SER A 4 -6.07 -6.14 -13.74
N PHE A 5 -6.92 -7.02 -14.26
CA PHE A 5 -8.31 -7.05 -13.84
C PHE A 5 -8.42 -7.49 -12.37
N LEU A 6 -7.73 -8.56 -12.01
CA LEU A 6 -7.75 -9.04 -10.63
C LEU A 6 -7.12 -8.04 -9.69
N MET A 7 -6.04 -7.38 -10.13
CA MET A 7 -5.39 -6.37 -9.29
C MET A 7 -6.32 -5.19 -9.04
N SER A 8 -7.05 -4.76 -10.06
CA SER A 8 -8.01 -3.68 -9.91
C SER A 8 -9.13 -4.06 -8.96
N ALA A 9 -9.64 -5.28 -9.07
CA ALA A 9 -10.70 -5.76 -8.18
C ALA A 9 -10.21 -5.82 -6.73
N LEU A 10 -8.98 -6.29 -6.53
CA LEU A 10 -8.40 -6.37 -5.20
C LEU A 10 -8.23 -4.97 -4.60
N ALA A 11 -7.75 -4.02 -5.39
CA ALA A 11 -7.58 -2.65 -4.91
C ALA A 11 -8.90 -2.04 -4.49
N HIS A 12 -9.97 -2.28 -5.26
CA HIS A 12 -11.29 -1.78 -4.89
C HIS A 12 -11.78 -2.41 -3.58
N LEU A 13 -11.54 -3.69 -3.40
CA LEU A 13 -11.94 -4.37 -2.17
C LEU A 13 -11.21 -3.80 -0.97
N VAL A 14 -9.91 -3.59 -1.10
CA VAL A 14 -9.11 -3.04 -0.02
C VAL A 14 -9.55 -1.62 0.30
N GLN A 15 -9.87 -0.81 -0.71
CA GLN A 15 -10.37 0.53 -0.48
C GLN A 15 -11.70 0.50 0.29
N ALA A 16 -12.53 -0.49 0.03
CA ALA A 16 -13.79 -0.62 0.77
C ALA A 16 -13.56 -0.96 2.23
N ILE A 17 -12.47 -1.68 2.51
CA ILE A 17 -12.15 -2.08 3.89
C ILE A 17 -11.52 -0.93 4.67
N ILE A 18 -10.54 -0.25 4.09
CA ILE A 18 -9.75 0.75 4.82
C ILE A 18 -10.10 2.19 4.47
N GLY A 19 -10.94 2.39 3.47
CA GLY A 19 -11.30 3.72 3.01
C GLY A 19 -10.37 4.22 1.92
N SER A 20 -10.94 4.96 0.96
CA SER A 20 -10.15 5.43 -0.18
C SER A 20 -9.08 6.44 0.22
N GLY A 21 -9.34 7.25 1.24
CA GLY A 21 -8.35 8.23 1.69
C GLY A 21 -7.11 7.58 2.28
N VAL A 22 -7.32 6.57 3.14
CA VAL A 22 -6.19 5.86 3.73
C VAL A 22 -5.43 5.10 2.65
N PHE A 23 -6.14 4.45 1.74
CA PHE A 23 -5.47 3.71 0.67
C PHE A 23 -4.67 4.64 -0.24
N ALA A 24 -5.20 5.82 -0.56
CA ALA A 24 -4.46 6.79 -1.37
C ALA A 24 -3.17 7.24 -0.68
N GLU A 25 -3.22 7.42 0.63
CA GLU A 25 -2.02 7.78 1.37
C GLU A 25 -1.00 6.65 1.35
N ILE A 26 -1.47 5.40 1.48
CA ILE A 26 -0.57 4.25 1.38
C ILE A 26 0.08 4.21 0.00
N GLU A 27 -0.69 4.43 -1.05
CA GLU A 27 -0.15 4.44 -2.41
C GLU A 27 0.92 5.52 -2.58
N ARG A 28 0.68 6.71 -2.03
CA ARG A 28 1.64 7.80 -2.12
C ARG A 28 2.96 7.43 -1.44
N LEU A 29 2.88 6.84 -0.25
CA LEU A 29 4.07 6.45 0.50
C LEU A 29 4.81 5.30 -0.20
N VAL A 30 4.07 4.36 -0.76
CA VAL A 30 4.68 3.27 -1.52
C VAL A 30 5.45 3.81 -2.72
N GLN A 31 4.89 4.77 -3.45
CA GLN A 31 5.58 5.36 -4.59
C GLN A 31 6.89 6.01 -4.17
N ILE A 32 6.89 6.71 -3.03
CA ILE A 32 8.11 7.33 -2.53
C ILE A 32 9.17 6.27 -2.25
N GLU A 33 8.80 5.19 -1.56
CA GLU A 33 9.77 4.17 -1.16
C GLU A 33 10.26 3.33 -2.34
N LEU A 34 9.46 3.18 -3.38
CA LEU A 34 9.90 2.44 -4.56
C LEU A 34 11.08 3.10 -5.25
N GLY A 35 11.28 4.41 -5.03
CA GLY A 35 12.43 5.12 -5.58
C GLY A 35 13.70 4.98 -4.77
N THR A 36 13.68 4.21 -3.69
CA THR A 36 14.85 4.05 -2.82
C THR A 36 15.54 2.72 -3.07
N ASP A 37 16.75 2.57 -2.50
CA ASP A 37 17.51 1.33 -2.63
C ASP A 37 17.19 0.31 -1.55
N LYS A 38 16.21 0.60 -0.69
CA LYS A 38 15.87 -0.29 0.42
C LYS A 38 15.34 -1.63 -0.07
N SER A 39 15.51 -2.67 0.74
CA SER A 39 14.88 -3.96 0.45
C SER A 39 13.38 -3.86 0.56
N GLY A 40 12.67 -4.86 0.05
CA GLY A 40 11.21 -4.88 0.14
C GLY A 40 10.72 -4.79 1.57
N ALA A 41 11.35 -5.52 2.49
CA ALA A 41 10.96 -5.48 3.89
C ALA A 41 11.19 -4.09 4.49
N GLU A 42 12.31 -3.46 4.14
CA GLU A 42 12.61 -2.12 4.63
C GLU A 42 11.64 -1.09 4.08
N LYS A 43 11.25 -1.23 2.81
CA LYS A 43 10.27 -0.33 2.22
C LYS A 43 8.92 -0.43 2.91
N GLN A 44 8.48 -1.66 3.19
CA GLN A 44 7.22 -1.84 3.90
C GLN A 44 7.29 -1.27 5.30
N ALA A 45 8.41 -1.47 6.00
CA ALA A 45 8.59 -0.93 7.33
C ALA A 45 8.57 0.61 7.31
N ALA A 46 9.19 1.21 6.30
CA ALA A 46 9.21 2.66 6.16
C ALA A 46 7.82 3.22 5.89
N VAL A 47 7.04 2.56 5.03
CA VAL A 47 5.67 2.98 4.77
C VAL A 47 4.84 2.89 6.04
N LYS A 48 4.96 1.79 6.77
CA LYS A 48 4.21 1.60 8.00
C LYS A 48 4.57 2.66 9.04
N ALA A 49 5.86 2.95 9.20
CA ALA A 49 6.30 3.97 10.13
C ALA A 49 5.74 5.35 9.76
N SER A 50 5.74 5.67 8.47
CA SER A 50 5.18 6.94 8.00
C SER A 50 3.69 7.03 8.28
N LEU A 51 2.97 5.93 8.09
CA LEU A 51 1.54 5.90 8.41
C LEU A 51 1.30 6.13 9.89
N GLN A 52 2.10 5.49 10.73
CA GLN A 52 1.96 5.63 12.17
C GLN A 52 2.30 7.03 12.66
N ALA A 53 3.12 7.77 11.91
CA ALA A 53 3.50 9.12 12.24
C ALA A 53 2.53 10.17 11.69
N ALA A 54 1.53 9.77 10.93
CA ALA A 54 0.59 10.69 10.33
C ALA A 54 -0.21 11.43 11.41
N GLU A 55 -0.55 12.69 11.13
CA GLU A 55 -1.27 13.54 12.06
C GLU A 55 -2.57 14.03 11.42
N GLY A 56 -3.38 14.71 12.24
CA GLY A 56 -4.62 15.28 11.76
C GLY A 56 -5.66 14.24 11.42
N ASP A 57 -6.52 14.56 10.48
CA ASP A 57 -7.59 13.67 10.08
C ASP A 57 -7.07 12.36 9.53
N MET A 58 -5.98 12.41 8.77
CA MET A 58 -5.37 11.19 8.23
C MET A 58 -4.84 10.31 9.35
N GLY A 59 -4.18 10.91 10.35
CA GLY A 59 -3.70 10.16 11.49
C GLY A 59 -4.83 9.49 12.25
N THR A 60 -5.94 10.19 12.44
CA THR A 60 -7.11 9.63 13.09
C THR A 60 -7.67 8.44 12.32
N ALA A 61 -7.78 8.58 10.99
CA ALA A 61 -8.29 7.52 10.14
C ALA A 61 -7.40 6.28 10.20
N ILE A 62 -6.08 6.49 10.19
CA ILE A 62 -5.13 5.38 10.24
C ILE A 62 -5.19 4.66 11.59
N LYS A 63 -5.26 5.43 12.67
CA LYS A 63 -5.37 4.82 14.01
C LYS A 63 -6.64 4.02 14.18
N GLY A 64 -7.69 4.38 13.47
CA GLY A 64 -8.95 3.65 13.50
C GLY A 64 -8.95 2.41 12.62
N THR A 65 -7.89 2.17 11.86
CA THR A 65 -7.82 1.04 10.94
C THR A 65 -7.05 -0.10 11.61
N ALA A 66 -7.59 -1.31 11.53
CA ALA A 66 -6.92 -2.47 12.11
C ALA A 66 -5.56 -2.70 11.46
N GLY A 67 -4.61 -3.16 12.26
CA GLY A 67 -3.24 -3.38 11.75
C GLY A 67 -3.19 -4.33 10.57
N TRP A 68 -3.98 -5.42 10.61
CA TRP A 68 -3.99 -6.36 9.49
C TRP A 68 -4.50 -5.71 8.22
N ALA A 69 -5.46 -4.79 8.34
CA ALA A 69 -5.99 -4.10 7.17
C ALA A 69 -4.98 -3.13 6.58
N LEU A 70 -4.20 -2.45 7.42
CA LEU A 70 -3.12 -1.60 6.94
C LEU A 70 -2.07 -2.41 6.19
N ASN A 71 -1.68 -3.56 6.74
CA ASN A 71 -0.71 -4.42 6.07
C ASN A 71 -1.24 -4.90 4.72
N LEU A 72 -2.51 -5.27 4.66
CA LEU A 72 -3.12 -5.67 3.41
C LEU A 72 -3.10 -4.53 2.39
N GLY A 73 -3.38 -3.31 2.84
CA GLY A 73 -3.33 -2.14 1.98
C GLY A 73 -1.94 -1.90 1.42
N ILE A 74 -0.92 -2.02 2.26
CA ILE A 74 0.46 -1.84 1.83
C ILE A 74 0.84 -2.88 0.78
N GLU A 75 0.54 -4.14 1.05
CA GLU A 75 0.87 -5.22 0.10
C GLU A 75 0.15 -5.04 -1.22
N THR A 76 -1.12 -4.65 -1.17
CA THR A 76 -1.89 -4.42 -2.37
C THR A 76 -1.32 -3.26 -3.18
N ALA A 77 -0.95 -2.17 -2.51
CA ALA A 77 -0.39 -1.00 -3.18
C ALA A 77 0.95 -1.32 -3.82
N VAL A 78 1.79 -2.11 -3.14
CA VAL A 78 3.09 -2.52 -3.69
C VAL A 78 2.87 -3.37 -4.94
N ALA A 79 1.97 -4.33 -4.88
CA ALA A 79 1.70 -5.19 -6.02
C ALA A 79 1.14 -4.39 -7.20
N ALA A 80 0.25 -3.45 -6.92
CA ALA A 80 -0.33 -2.61 -7.98
C ALA A 80 0.73 -1.71 -8.61
N ALA A 81 1.61 -1.14 -7.80
CA ALA A 81 2.67 -0.28 -8.30
C ALA A 81 3.64 -1.05 -9.17
N ASN A 82 4.02 -2.25 -8.76
CA ASN A 82 4.89 -3.10 -9.55
C ASN A 82 4.25 -3.46 -10.89
N THR A 83 2.96 -3.72 -10.88
CA THR A 83 2.24 -4.02 -12.11
C THR A 83 2.26 -2.82 -13.06
N LYS A 84 2.01 -1.62 -12.54
CA LYS A 84 2.02 -0.40 -13.34
C LYS A 84 3.39 -0.12 -13.94
N LEU A 85 4.46 -0.46 -13.21
CA LEU A 85 5.81 -0.25 -13.70
C LEU A 85 6.27 -1.34 -14.65
N GLY A 86 5.45 -2.36 -14.87
CA GLY A 86 5.82 -3.45 -15.75
C GLY A 86 6.80 -4.42 -15.14
N VAL A 87 7.04 -4.32 -13.83
CA VAL A 87 7.88 -5.26 -13.14
C VAL A 87 7.12 -6.56 -13.00
N PRO A 88 7.68 -7.70 -13.43
CA PRO A 88 7.01 -8.96 -13.27
C PRO A 88 6.73 -9.19 -11.82
N ALA A 89 5.55 -9.59 -11.58
CA ALA A 89 5.25 -9.90 -10.27
C ALA A 89 6.03 -11.08 -9.94
N LYS A 90 6.96 -11.15 -9.52
CA LYS A 90 7.78 -11.93 -9.49
C LYS A 90 7.66 -12.79 -8.97
N ALA A 91 7.44 -13.14 -9.28
CA ALA A 91 7.39 -13.87 -9.02
C ALA A 91 8.11 -14.46 -8.52
N ALA A 92 8.25 -14.44 -8.49
CA ALA A 92 8.85 -14.92 -8.01
C ALA A 92 9.15 -15.31 -7.79
#